data_07aef7ebbc077f07dc1fe24593f8765c
#
_entry.id   07aef7ebbc077f07dc1fe24593f8765c
#
_cell.length_a   1.000
_cell.length_b   1.000
_cell.length_c   1.000
_cell.angle_alpha   90.00
_cell.angle_beta   90.00
_cell.angle_gamma   90.00
#
_symmetry.space_group_name_H-M   'P 1'
#
loop_
_entity.id
_entity.type
_entity.pdbx_description
1 polymer ?
#
loop_
_entity_poly.entity_id
_entity_poly.type
_entity_poly.pdbx_seq_one_letter_code
_entity_poly.pdbx_strand_id
1 'polypeptide(L)'
;MVFSVKTFNNINQIGLKELGNAFQIDGDKSDNPDAYILRSQNLHGQEFPSRLKAIARAGAGTNNIPVDQATVQGIVVFNTPGANSNAVKEAVLASILLSARDYIAANSWANGLSGDDVPKQVEAGKKQFAGTEIAEKTLGVIGLGAIGGRIANDAYRLGMNVLGYDPYVSIETAWNISSHVKRVADIKEIFEKSDYITIHVPLNDDTRATFDQAAFCLLY
;
A
#
# COMPACT_ATOMS: atom_id res chain seq x y z
N MET A 1 -19.15 -0.69 33.42
CA MET A 1 -19.84 -0.20 32.21
C MET A 1 -19.18 -0.89 31.03
N VAL A 2 -19.93 -1.54 30.16
CA VAL A 2 -19.40 -2.20 28.97
C VAL A 2 -19.75 -1.34 27.75
N PHE A 3 -18.78 -1.03 26.92
CA PHE A 3 -18.96 -0.23 25.71
C PHE A 3 -19.28 -1.16 24.52
N SER A 4 -20.28 -0.78 23.73
CA SER A 4 -20.67 -1.50 22.51
C SER A 4 -19.83 -1.04 21.32
N VAL A 5 -19.24 -1.99 20.60
CA VAL A 5 -18.39 -1.73 19.43
C VAL A 5 -18.98 -2.42 18.21
N LYS A 6 -19.35 -1.63 17.19
CA LYS A 6 -19.77 -2.15 15.89
C LYS A 6 -18.55 -2.26 14.97
N THR A 7 -18.38 -3.42 14.35
CA THR A 7 -17.33 -3.64 13.37
C THR A 7 -17.88 -3.69 11.96
N PHE A 8 -17.15 -3.12 11.01
CA PHE A 8 -17.45 -3.17 9.58
C PHE A 8 -16.30 -3.84 8.84
N ASN A 9 -16.62 -4.56 7.80
CA ASN A 9 -15.69 -5.36 7.03
C ASN A 9 -15.08 -6.50 7.88
N ASN A 10 -14.07 -7.16 7.33
CA ASN A 10 -13.38 -8.23 8.04
C ASN A 10 -12.25 -7.67 8.89
N ILE A 11 -12.49 -7.47 10.19
CA ILE A 11 -11.47 -7.08 11.18
C ILE A 11 -10.93 -8.34 11.83
N ASN A 12 -9.60 -8.44 11.93
CA ASN A 12 -8.94 -9.62 12.49
C ASN A 12 -9.34 -9.82 13.95
N GLN A 13 -9.81 -11.02 14.27
CA GLN A 13 -10.26 -11.41 15.61
C GLN A 13 -9.16 -11.31 16.66
N ILE A 14 -7.90 -11.48 16.28
CA ILE A 14 -6.76 -11.31 17.20
C ILE A 14 -6.75 -9.87 17.73
N GLY A 15 -6.88 -8.88 16.83
CA GLY A 15 -6.91 -7.47 17.24
C GLY A 15 -8.14 -7.11 18.07
N LEU A 16 -9.31 -7.69 17.76
CA LEU A 16 -10.53 -7.44 18.53
C LEU A 16 -10.44 -8.00 19.96
N LYS A 17 -9.73 -9.09 20.19
CA LYS A 17 -9.50 -9.66 21.54
C LYS A 17 -8.67 -8.74 22.45
N GLU A 18 -7.83 -7.89 21.87
CA GLU A 18 -7.03 -6.92 22.64
C GLU A 18 -7.87 -5.83 23.32
N LEU A 19 -9.12 -5.63 22.89
CA LEU A 19 -10.02 -4.67 23.51
C LEU A 19 -10.43 -5.08 24.95
N GLY A 20 -10.34 -6.37 25.28
CA GLY A 20 -10.64 -6.89 26.61
C GLY A 20 -12.12 -6.81 26.98
N ASN A 21 -12.41 -7.11 28.25
CA ASN A 21 -13.80 -7.29 28.76
C ASN A 21 -14.60 -5.98 28.93
N ALA A 22 -13.95 -4.82 28.78
CA ALA A 22 -14.61 -3.54 28.83
C ALA A 22 -15.42 -3.22 27.56
N PHE A 23 -15.21 -4.00 26.50
CA PHE A 23 -15.83 -3.78 25.21
C PHE A 23 -16.60 -5.04 24.76
N GLN A 24 -17.81 -4.83 24.30
CA GLN A 24 -18.61 -5.87 23.67
C GLN A 24 -18.59 -5.65 22.15
N ILE A 25 -18.15 -6.66 21.42
CA ILE A 25 -18.09 -6.61 19.95
C ILE A 25 -19.41 -7.19 19.43
N ASP A 26 -20.29 -6.31 18.93
CA ASP A 26 -21.63 -6.67 18.49
C ASP A 26 -21.74 -6.93 16.97
N GLY A 27 -20.61 -6.74 16.24
CA GLY A 27 -20.59 -6.84 14.77
C GLY A 27 -21.58 -5.85 14.15
N ASP A 28 -22.37 -6.34 13.18
CA ASP A 28 -23.38 -5.53 12.49
C ASP A 28 -24.71 -5.41 13.27
N LYS A 29 -24.83 -6.02 14.45
CA LYS A 29 -26.08 -6.14 15.19
C LYS A 29 -26.41 -4.95 16.08
N SER A 30 -25.44 -4.08 16.34
CA SER A 30 -25.68 -2.90 17.20
C SER A 30 -26.20 -1.73 16.39
N ASP A 31 -27.38 -1.23 16.74
CA ASP A 31 -28.00 -0.05 16.10
C ASP A 31 -27.51 1.26 16.72
N ASN A 32 -27.01 1.24 17.97
CA ASN A 32 -26.54 2.44 18.67
C ASN A 32 -25.24 2.18 19.48
N PRO A 33 -24.12 1.85 18.81
CA PRO A 33 -22.86 1.52 19.45
C PRO A 33 -22.14 2.78 19.98
N ASP A 34 -21.22 2.56 20.92
CA ASP A 34 -20.35 3.60 21.45
C ASP A 34 -19.13 3.86 20.53
N ALA A 35 -18.72 2.86 19.75
CA ALA A 35 -17.60 3.00 18.82
C ALA A 35 -17.77 2.16 17.54
N TYR A 36 -17.13 2.64 16.46
CA TYR A 36 -16.97 1.92 15.21
C TYR A 36 -15.52 1.47 15.03
N ILE A 37 -15.34 0.23 14.54
CA ILE A 37 -14.06 -0.23 13.97
C ILE A 37 -14.32 -0.65 12.52
N LEU A 38 -13.57 -0.07 11.59
CA LEU A 38 -13.76 -0.31 10.17
C LEU A 38 -12.45 -0.34 9.39
N ARG A 39 -12.49 -0.83 8.18
CA ARG A 39 -11.38 -0.79 7.23
C ARG A 39 -11.74 0.04 5.99
N SER A 40 -12.62 -0.46 5.15
CA SER A 40 -12.98 0.15 3.85
C SER A 40 -14.43 0.60 3.77
N GLN A 41 -15.22 0.41 4.82
CA GLN A 41 -16.60 0.89 4.87
C GLN A 41 -16.66 2.39 4.61
N ASN A 42 -17.50 2.80 3.65
CA ASN A 42 -17.78 4.21 3.42
C ASN A 42 -18.87 4.69 4.39
N LEU A 43 -18.55 5.73 5.16
CA LEU A 43 -19.47 6.34 6.12
C LEU A 43 -20.05 7.68 5.63
N HIS A 44 -19.67 8.16 4.44
CA HIS A 44 -20.24 9.38 3.88
C HIS A 44 -21.73 9.22 3.61
N GLY A 45 -22.48 10.26 3.95
CA GLY A 45 -23.96 10.26 3.78
C GLY A 45 -24.71 9.45 4.82
N GLN A 46 -24.04 8.92 5.85
CA GLN A 46 -24.66 8.22 6.95
C GLN A 46 -24.85 9.15 8.15
N GLU A 47 -25.95 8.99 8.86
CA GLU A 47 -26.14 9.61 10.18
C GLU A 47 -25.43 8.79 11.25
N PHE A 48 -24.71 9.45 12.15
CA PHE A 48 -24.06 8.78 13.26
C PHE A 48 -25.00 8.62 14.44
N PRO A 49 -25.01 7.42 15.08
CA PRO A 49 -25.78 7.20 16.30
C PRO A 49 -25.40 8.18 17.41
N SER A 50 -26.39 8.57 18.21
CA SER A 50 -26.19 9.58 19.29
C SER A 50 -25.20 9.16 20.38
N ARG A 51 -24.96 7.85 20.54
CA ARG A 51 -23.98 7.32 21.50
C ARG A 51 -22.57 7.20 20.93
N LEU A 52 -22.38 7.34 19.62
CA LEU A 52 -21.09 7.15 18.98
C LEU A 52 -20.08 8.20 19.47
N LYS A 53 -18.96 7.74 20.01
CA LYS A 53 -17.89 8.57 20.57
C LYS A 53 -16.59 8.45 19.80
N ALA A 54 -16.38 7.30 19.13
CA ALA A 54 -15.12 7.04 18.44
C ALA A 54 -15.34 6.23 17.16
N ILE A 55 -14.50 6.52 16.17
CA ILE A 55 -14.38 5.76 14.93
C ILE A 55 -12.90 5.41 14.78
N ALA A 56 -12.57 4.10 14.74
CA ALA A 56 -11.22 3.60 14.54
C ALA A 56 -11.09 2.95 13.16
N ARG A 57 -10.19 3.47 12.33
CA ARG A 57 -9.90 2.88 11.03
C ARG A 57 -8.65 2.01 11.06
N ALA A 58 -8.80 0.75 10.70
CA ALA A 58 -7.68 -0.16 10.46
C ALA A 58 -7.03 0.17 9.09
N GLY A 59 -6.27 1.26 9.04
CA GLY A 59 -5.57 1.76 7.86
C GLY A 59 -5.13 3.22 8.00
N ALA A 60 -4.28 3.69 7.10
CA ALA A 60 -3.66 5.01 7.19
C ALA A 60 -4.58 6.16 6.73
N GLY A 61 -5.25 6.00 5.58
CA GLY A 61 -6.13 7.05 5.04
C GLY A 61 -7.45 7.15 5.82
N THR A 62 -8.15 8.27 5.70
CA THR A 62 -9.46 8.52 6.32
C THR A 62 -10.52 8.97 5.32
N ASN A 63 -10.22 8.84 4.03
CA ASN A 63 -11.07 9.30 2.91
C ASN A 63 -12.46 8.66 2.85
N ASN A 64 -12.68 7.55 3.53
CA ASN A 64 -13.98 6.89 3.64
C ASN A 64 -14.76 7.28 4.90
N ILE A 65 -14.24 8.20 5.71
CA ILE A 65 -14.85 8.71 6.94
C ILE A 65 -15.09 10.21 6.79
N PRO A 66 -16.31 10.72 7.01
CA PRO A 66 -16.60 12.15 7.00
C PRO A 66 -16.08 12.81 8.29
N VAL A 67 -14.77 13.08 8.34
CA VAL A 67 -14.05 13.55 9.53
C VAL A 67 -14.63 14.89 10.05
N ASP A 68 -15.01 15.79 9.14
CA ASP A 68 -15.59 17.08 9.53
C ASP A 68 -16.94 16.88 10.23
N GLN A 69 -17.80 15.99 9.72
CA GLN A 69 -19.05 15.63 10.36
C GLN A 69 -18.82 15.01 11.75
N ALA A 70 -17.85 14.10 11.86
CA ALA A 70 -17.47 13.47 13.12
C ALA A 70 -17.00 14.54 14.14
N THR A 71 -16.16 15.48 13.71
CA THR A 71 -15.65 16.57 14.54
C THR A 71 -16.77 17.44 15.08
N VAL A 72 -17.73 17.86 14.24
CA VAL A 72 -18.89 18.66 14.67
C VAL A 72 -19.72 17.94 15.72
N GLN A 73 -19.81 16.61 15.66
CA GLN A 73 -20.55 15.77 16.61
C GLN A 73 -19.72 15.32 17.82
N GLY A 74 -18.47 15.77 17.95
CA GLY A 74 -17.57 15.41 19.05
C GLY A 74 -17.12 13.94 19.02
N ILE A 75 -17.11 13.32 17.83
CA ILE A 75 -16.66 11.94 17.63
C ILE A 75 -15.18 11.94 17.25
N VAL A 76 -14.36 11.23 18.02
CA VAL A 76 -12.92 11.12 17.75
C VAL A 76 -12.67 10.10 16.65
N VAL A 77 -11.86 10.45 15.65
CA VAL A 77 -11.46 9.55 14.56
C VAL A 77 -9.99 9.14 14.74
N PHE A 78 -9.75 7.85 14.82
CA PHE A 78 -8.43 7.23 14.88
C PHE A 78 -8.10 6.52 13.58
N ASN A 79 -6.83 6.55 13.20
CA ASN A 79 -6.28 5.76 12.11
C ASN A 79 -5.01 5.04 12.54
N THR A 80 -4.49 4.13 11.70
CA THR A 80 -3.29 3.34 11.99
C THR A 80 -2.25 3.52 10.89
N PRO A 81 -1.60 4.71 10.79
CA PRO A 81 -0.59 4.94 9.77
C PRO A 81 0.61 4.02 9.96
N GLY A 82 1.10 3.44 8.86
CA GLY A 82 2.28 2.58 8.87
C GLY A 82 2.06 1.12 9.30
N ALA A 83 0.89 0.75 9.84
CA ALA A 83 0.63 -0.61 10.33
C ALA A 83 0.79 -1.70 9.24
N ASN A 84 0.44 -1.40 8.00
CA ASN A 84 0.57 -2.30 6.86
C ASN A 84 1.80 -2.02 5.98
N SER A 85 2.69 -1.12 6.38
CA SER A 85 3.78 -0.64 5.51
C SER A 85 4.71 -1.75 5.05
N ASN A 86 5.01 -2.73 5.90
CA ASN A 86 5.82 -3.88 5.53
C ASN A 86 5.12 -4.78 4.50
N ALA A 87 3.85 -5.08 4.71
CA ALA A 87 3.09 -5.92 3.78
C ALA A 87 2.97 -5.28 2.39
N VAL A 88 2.75 -3.95 2.34
CA VAL A 88 2.72 -3.21 1.06
C VAL A 88 4.09 -3.22 0.39
N LYS A 89 5.17 -3.01 1.15
CA LYS A 89 6.54 -3.10 0.62
C LYS A 89 6.79 -4.47 -0.01
N GLU A 90 6.45 -5.56 0.66
CA GLU A 90 6.61 -6.93 0.14
C GLU A 90 5.82 -7.16 -1.14
N ALA A 91 4.57 -6.68 -1.21
CA ALA A 91 3.75 -6.78 -2.40
C ALA A 91 4.35 -6.00 -3.60
N VAL A 92 4.91 -4.80 -3.36
CA VAL A 92 5.57 -4.01 -4.40
C VAL A 92 6.83 -4.70 -4.92
N LEU A 93 7.70 -5.20 -4.03
CA LEU A 93 8.91 -5.93 -4.42
C LEU A 93 8.58 -7.20 -5.20
N ALA A 94 7.57 -7.96 -4.75
CA ALA A 94 7.07 -9.12 -5.47
C ALA A 94 6.58 -8.74 -6.88
N SER A 95 5.84 -7.64 -7.01
CA SER A 95 5.34 -7.16 -8.30
C SER A 95 6.48 -6.75 -9.26
N ILE A 96 7.52 -6.08 -8.76
CA ILE A 96 8.70 -5.71 -9.54
C ILE A 96 9.43 -6.99 -10.04
N LEU A 97 9.64 -7.97 -9.16
CA LEU A 97 10.31 -9.22 -9.52
C LEU A 97 9.49 -10.04 -10.54
N LEU A 98 8.16 -10.08 -10.38
CA LEU A 98 7.27 -10.76 -11.31
C LEU A 98 7.18 -10.05 -12.67
N SER A 99 7.27 -8.72 -12.70
CA SER A 99 7.29 -7.96 -13.96
C SER A 99 8.61 -8.10 -14.71
N ALA A 100 9.72 -8.28 -13.99
CA ALA A 100 11.02 -8.51 -14.60
C ALA A 100 11.15 -9.88 -15.26
N ARG A 101 10.37 -10.88 -14.80
CA ARG A 101 10.36 -12.26 -15.30
C ARG A 101 8.96 -12.82 -15.24
N ASP A 102 8.46 -13.32 -16.35
CA ASP A 102 7.09 -13.87 -16.44
C ASP A 102 6.96 -15.24 -15.80
N TYR A 103 7.12 -15.30 -14.48
CA TYR A 103 6.95 -16.53 -13.71
C TYR A 103 5.52 -17.08 -13.79
N ILE A 104 4.52 -16.25 -13.97
CA ILE A 104 3.13 -16.69 -14.02
C ILE A 104 2.88 -17.48 -15.29
N ALA A 105 3.27 -16.94 -16.45
CA ALA A 105 3.14 -17.66 -17.71
C ALA A 105 4.07 -18.88 -17.77
N ALA A 106 5.30 -18.76 -17.24
CA ALA A 106 6.22 -19.89 -17.15
C ALA A 106 5.66 -21.05 -16.33
N ASN A 107 5.04 -20.76 -15.18
CA ASN A 107 4.41 -21.78 -14.34
C ASN A 107 3.21 -22.42 -15.04
N SER A 108 2.35 -21.61 -15.68
CA SER A 108 1.20 -22.14 -16.44
C SER A 108 1.64 -23.04 -17.58
N TRP A 109 2.66 -22.62 -18.33
CA TRP A 109 3.26 -23.43 -19.39
C TRP A 109 3.86 -24.73 -18.86
N ALA A 110 4.66 -24.67 -17.79
CA ALA A 110 5.30 -25.86 -17.21
C ALA A 110 4.28 -26.89 -16.72
N ASN A 111 3.17 -26.45 -16.13
CA ASN A 111 2.08 -27.33 -15.69
C ASN A 111 1.31 -27.99 -16.86
N GLY A 112 1.42 -27.46 -18.06
CA GLY A 112 0.84 -28.04 -19.27
C GLY A 112 1.73 -29.10 -19.96
N LEU A 113 2.99 -29.25 -19.55
CA LEU A 113 3.90 -30.24 -20.14
C LEU A 113 3.52 -31.66 -19.72
N SER A 114 3.60 -32.59 -20.65
CA SER A 114 3.27 -33.99 -20.41
C SER A 114 4.00 -34.91 -21.38
N GLY A 115 3.97 -36.24 -21.11
CA GLY A 115 4.61 -37.25 -21.93
C GLY A 115 6.01 -37.63 -21.42
N ASP A 116 6.72 -38.48 -22.18
CA ASP A 116 7.97 -39.11 -21.73
C ASP A 116 9.21 -38.23 -21.95
N ASP A 117 9.08 -37.10 -22.67
CA ASP A 117 10.21 -36.25 -23.04
C ASP A 117 10.09 -34.80 -22.46
N VAL A 118 9.41 -34.62 -21.33
CA VAL A 118 9.28 -33.32 -20.63
C VAL A 118 10.61 -32.56 -20.51
N PRO A 119 11.76 -33.20 -20.18
CA PRO A 119 13.04 -32.47 -20.14
C PRO A 119 13.41 -31.79 -21.45
N LYS A 120 13.14 -32.43 -22.59
CA LYS A 120 13.40 -31.84 -23.93
C LYS A 120 12.44 -30.69 -24.21
N GLN A 121 11.17 -30.85 -23.86
CA GLN A 121 10.17 -29.76 -23.99
C GLN A 121 10.58 -28.54 -23.15
N VAL A 122 11.08 -28.73 -21.93
CA VAL A 122 11.59 -27.63 -21.07
C VAL A 122 12.78 -26.94 -21.74
N GLU A 123 13.77 -27.69 -22.21
CA GLU A 123 14.95 -27.09 -22.87
C GLU A 123 14.58 -26.31 -24.14
N ALA A 124 13.62 -26.79 -24.91
CA ALA A 124 13.16 -26.13 -26.12
C ALA A 124 12.36 -24.87 -25.86
N GLY A 125 11.56 -24.84 -24.77
CA GLY A 125 10.58 -23.77 -24.49
C GLY A 125 11.02 -22.74 -23.48
N LYS A 126 11.94 -23.02 -22.56
CA LYS A 126 12.31 -22.11 -21.44
C LYS A 126 12.76 -20.72 -21.87
N LYS A 127 13.32 -20.57 -23.09
CA LYS A 127 13.82 -19.26 -23.59
C LYS A 127 12.72 -18.23 -23.77
N GLN A 128 11.47 -18.64 -23.99
CA GLN A 128 10.34 -17.71 -24.15
C GLN A 128 10.02 -16.92 -22.86
N PHE A 129 10.49 -17.42 -21.69
CA PHE A 129 10.32 -16.79 -20.40
C PHE A 129 11.61 -16.13 -19.88
N ALA A 130 12.59 -15.90 -20.76
CA ALA A 130 13.78 -15.17 -20.41
C ALA A 130 13.39 -13.74 -20.07
N GLY A 131 13.66 -13.33 -18.83
CA GLY A 131 13.42 -11.98 -18.35
C GLY A 131 14.71 -11.17 -18.21
N THR A 132 14.62 -10.10 -17.46
CA THR A 132 15.75 -9.23 -17.12
C THR A 132 16.04 -9.29 -15.63
N GLU A 133 17.23 -8.88 -15.23
CA GLU A 133 17.54 -8.63 -13.84
C GLU A 133 17.06 -7.23 -13.44
N ILE A 134 16.68 -7.07 -12.17
CA ILE A 134 16.34 -5.76 -11.60
C ILE A 134 17.58 -5.02 -11.08
N ALA A 135 18.70 -5.72 -10.89
CA ALA A 135 19.97 -5.10 -10.55
C ALA A 135 20.36 -4.06 -11.62
N GLU A 136 20.90 -2.93 -11.16
CA GLU A 136 21.26 -1.76 -11.99
C GLU A 136 20.07 -1.02 -12.65
N LYS A 137 18.84 -1.58 -12.59
CA LYS A 137 17.64 -0.87 -13.00
C LYS A 137 17.30 0.25 -12.02
N THR A 138 16.66 1.29 -12.51
CA THR A 138 16.29 2.45 -11.70
C THR A 138 14.83 2.34 -11.23
N LEU A 139 14.64 2.42 -9.91
CA LEU A 139 13.32 2.54 -9.28
C LEU A 139 13.08 3.99 -8.87
N GLY A 140 12.05 4.60 -9.41
CA GLY A 140 11.50 5.87 -8.94
C GLY A 140 10.46 5.64 -7.83
N VAL A 141 10.66 6.29 -6.68
CA VAL A 141 9.74 6.23 -5.53
C VAL A 141 9.15 7.61 -5.29
N ILE A 142 7.83 7.72 -5.45
CA ILE A 142 7.08 8.95 -5.21
C ILE A 142 6.34 8.84 -3.89
N GLY A 143 6.72 9.68 -2.93
CA GLY A 143 6.33 9.58 -1.53
C GLY A 143 7.26 8.67 -0.72
N LEU A 144 8.09 9.27 0.12
CA LEU A 144 9.10 8.58 0.94
C LEU A 144 8.65 8.39 2.40
N GLY A 145 7.34 8.32 2.63
CA GLY A 145 6.78 8.03 3.95
C GLY A 145 7.05 6.62 4.46
N ALA A 146 6.21 6.13 5.38
CA ALA A 146 6.36 4.83 6.03
C ALA A 146 6.44 3.63 5.08
N ILE A 147 5.87 3.72 3.88
CA ILE A 147 5.89 2.67 2.85
C ILE A 147 7.06 2.91 1.89
N GLY A 148 7.08 4.08 1.21
CA GLY A 148 8.05 4.35 0.15
C GLY A 148 9.50 4.33 0.64
N GLY A 149 9.78 4.82 1.85
CA GLY A 149 11.12 4.74 2.43
C GLY A 149 11.61 3.31 2.65
N ARG A 150 10.72 2.39 3.07
CA ARG A 150 11.06 0.95 3.20
C ARG A 150 11.31 0.31 1.85
N ILE A 151 10.48 0.63 0.84
CA ILE A 151 10.67 0.13 -0.53
C ILE A 151 12.00 0.63 -1.09
N ALA A 152 12.29 1.91 -0.95
CA ALA A 152 13.53 2.51 -1.42
C ALA A 152 14.77 1.81 -0.84
N ASN A 153 14.77 1.56 0.47
CA ASN A 153 15.86 0.88 1.15
C ASN A 153 16.04 -0.57 0.67
N ASP A 154 14.95 -1.32 0.53
CA ASP A 154 15.03 -2.73 0.15
C ASP A 154 15.31 -2.90 -1.35
N ALA A 155 14.80 -2.03 -2.22
CA ALA A 155 15.14 -2.00 -3.63
C ALA A 155 16.65 -1.74 -3.85
N TYR A 156 17.22 -0.81 -3.09
CA TYR A 156 18.67 -0.60 -3.10
C TYR A 156 19.44 -1.87 -2.69
N ARG A 157 19.00 -2.57 -1.64
CA ARG A 157 19.63 -3.84 -1.21
C ARG A 157 19.52 -4.95 -2.26
N LEU A 158 18.52 -4.88 -3.13
CA LEU A 158 18.38 -5.78 -4.28
C LEU A 158 19.22 -5.35 -5.49
N GLY A 159 20.05 -4.32 -5.36
CA GLY A 159 20.96 -3.85 -6.40
C GLY A 159 20.37 -2.83 -7.36
N MET A 160 19.18 -2.29 -7.10
CA MET A 160 18.59 -1.25 -7.93
C MET A 160 19.21 0.12 -7.64
N ASN A 161 19.25 1.00 -8.64
CA ASN A 161 19.40 2.43 -8.43
C ASN A 161 18.06 3.00 -7.94
N VAL A 162 18.07 3.87 -6.93
CA VAL A 162 16.82 4.40 -6.38
C VAL A 162 16.81 5.92 -6.42
N LEU A 163 15.77 6.47 -7.06
CA LEU A 163 15.42 7.89 -7.07
C LEU A 163 14.20 8.09 -6.19
N GLY A 164 14.27 9.06 -5.29
CA GLY A 164 13.16 9.37 -4.37
C GLY A 164 12.68 10.80 -4.52
N TYR A 165 11.39 10.98 -4.70
CA TYR A 165 10.71 12.27 -4.70
C TYR A 165 9.70 12.36 -3.57
N ASP A 166 9.92 13.29 -2.66
CA ASP A 166 8.97 13.67 -1.61
C ASP A 166 9.27 15.10 -1.16
N PRO A 167 8.44 16.09 -1.48
CA PRO A 167 8.65 17.48 -1.06
C PRO A 167 8.37 17.72 0.43
N TYR A 168 7.68 16.77 1.10
CA TYR A 168 7.21 16.92 2.47
C TYR A 168 7.85 15.93 3.45
N VAL A 169 8.92 15.23 3.04
CA VAL A 169 9.57 14.25 3.90
C VAL A 169 10.04 14.90 5.21
N SER A 170 9.64 14.33 6.35
CA SER A 170 10.09 14.81 7.65
C SER A 170 11.55 14.46 7.90
N ILE A 171 12.22 15.21 8.77
CA ILE A 171 13.61 14.93 9.16
C ILE A 171 13.71 13.52 9.75
N GLU A 172 12.77 13.13 10.61
CA GLU A 172 12.73 11.80 11.22
C GLU A 172 12.62 10.68 10.17
N THR A 173 11.76 10.86 9.17
CA THR A 173 11.62 9.90 8.06
C THR A 173 12.91 9.84 7.24
N ALA A 174 13.52 10.99 6.95
CA ALA A 174 14.74 11.07 6.16
C ALA A 174 15.92 10.31 6.83
N TRP A 175 16.01 10.32 8.16
CA TRP A 175 17.01 9.54 8.89
C TRP A 175 16.88 8.02 8.72
N ASN A 176 15.71 7.54 8.35
CA ASN A 176 15.45 6.11 8.12
C ASN A 176 15.65 5.69 6.66
N ILE A 177 15.96 6.64 5.76
CA ILE A 177 16.22 6.38 4.35
C ILE A 177 17.73 6.23 4.14
N SER A 178 18.12 5.20 3.37
CA SER A 178 19.52 4.99 3.01
C SER A 178 20.11 6.20 2.28
N SER A 179 21.33 6.60 2.61
CA SER A 179 22.07 7.64 1.92
C SER A 179 22.34 7.35 0.43
N HIS A 180 22.13 6.12 0.00
CA HIS A 180 22.25 5.71 -1.41
C HIS A 180 20.99 5.99 -2.23
N VAL A 181 19.87 6.31 -1.58
CA VAL A 181 18.66 6.77 -2.27
C VAL A 181 18.89 8.22 -2.70
N LYS A 182 18.92 8.47 -4.00
CA LYS A 182 19.13 9.81 -4.55
C LYS A 182 17.82 10.60 -4.48
N ARG A 183 17.84 11.71 -3.74
CA ARG A 183 16.73 12.65 -3.78
C ARG A 183 16.70 13.39 -5.12
N VAL A 184 15.53 13.47 -5.73
CA VAL A 184 15.26 14.36 -6.87
C VAL A 184 14.36 15.52 -6.44
N ALA A 185 14.58 16.68 -7.02
CA ALA A 185 13.83 17.89 -6.69
C ALA A 185 12.60 18.08 -7.58
N ASP A 186 12.63 17.51 -8.79
CA ASP A 186 11.54 17.57 -9.76
C ASP A 186 11.04 16.14 -10.03
N ILE A 187 9.74 15.94 -9.92
CA ILE A 187 9.07 14.67 -10.21
C ILE A 187 9.30 14.20 -11.66
N LYS A 188 9.55 15.11 -12.59
CA LYS A 188 9.87 14.78 -13.98
C LYS A 188 11.10 13.89 -14.11
N GLU A 189 12.10 14.09 -13.22
CA GLU A 189 13.28 13.22 -13.22
C GLU A 189 12.93 11.76 -12.90
N ILE A 190 11.88 11.53 -12.09
CA ILE A 190 11.39 10.17 -11.83
C ILE A 190 10.88 9.55 -13.13
N PHE A 191 10.05 10.29 -13.88
CA PHE A 191 9.48 9.77 -15.13
C PHE A 191 10.53 9.53 -16.22
N GLU A 192 11.51 10.42 -16.35
CA GLU A 192 12.52 10.36 -17.40
C GLU A 192 13.61 9.30 -17.16
N LYS A 193 13.88 8.96 -15.89
CA LYS A 193 15.08 8.17 -15.52
C LYS A 193 14.78 6.82 -14.91
N SER A 194 13.52 6.48 -14.68
CA SER A 194 13.15 5.24 -13.97
C SER A 194 12.71 4.15 -14.92
N ASP A 195 13.20 2.93 -14.72
CA ASP A 195 12.68 1.71 -15.36
C ASP A 195 11.39 1.23 -14.68
N TYR A 196 11.23 1.53 -13.38
CA TYR A 196 10.07 1.20 -12.55
C TYR A 196 9.67 2.40 -11.72
N ILE A 197 8.37 2.62 -11.53
CA ILE A 197 7.86 3.69 -10.68
C ILE A 197 6.85 3.12 -9.68
N THR A 198 6.98 3.54 -8.43
CA THR A 198 6.05 3.19 -7.37
C THR A 198 5.57 4.44 -6.64
N ILE A 199 4.26 4.49 -6.32
CA ILE A 199 3.58 5.69 -5.85
C ILE A 199 2.99 5.44 -4.49
N HIS A 200 3.38 6.25 -3.50
CA HIS A 200 3.00 6.11 -2.10
C HIS A 200 2.59 7.45 -1.47
N VAL A 201 1.94 8.30 -2.23
CA VAL A 201 1.34 9.55 -1.75
C VAL A 201 -0.17 9.39 -1.55
N PRO A 202 -0.79 10.10 -0.59
CA PRO A 202 -2.24 10.11 -0.46
C PRO A 202 -2.88 10.81 -1.67
N LEU A 203 -4.11 10.41 -2.00
CA LEU A 203 -4.91 11.12 -3.00
C LEU A 203 -5.53 12.36 -2.34
N ASN A 204 -5.10 13.53 -2.75
CA ASN A 204 -5.65 14.83 -2.38
C ASN A 204 -5.62 15.76 -3.61
N ASP A 205 -5.98 17.02 -3.44
CA ASP A 205 -6.06 17.96 -4.57
C ASP A 205 -4.68 18.24 -5.19
N ASP A 206 -3.59 18.23 -4.39
CA ASP A 206 -2.22 18.44 -4.87
C ASP A 206 -1.67 17.23 -5.64
N THR A 207 -2.11 16.02 -5.30
CA THR A 207 -1.64 14.77 -5.92
C THR A 207 -2.58 14.23 -6.99
N ARG A 208 -3.78 14.81 -7.10
CA ARG A 208 -4.75 14.45 -8.13
C ARG A 208 -4.18 14.78 -9.52
N ALA A 209 -4.28 13.84 -10.42
CA ALA A 209 -3.79 13.95 -11.80
C ALA A 209 -2.28 14.21 -11.95
N THR A 210 -1.46 13.91 -10.92
CA THR A 210 0.01 13.93 -11.05
C THR A 210 0.49 12.94 -12.13
N PHE A 211 -0.30 11.89 -12.39
CA PHE A 211 -0.06 10.86 -13.42
C PHE A 211 -1.06 11.04 -14.55
N ASP A 212 -0.95 12.14 -15.26
CA ASP A 212 -1.71 12.43 -16.46
C ASP A 212 -1.04 11.89 -17.73
N GLN A 213 -1.64 12.19 -18.88
CA GLN A 213 -1.09 11.78 -20.18
C GLN A 213 0.31 12.36 -20.43
N ALA A 214 0.60 13.58 -19.94
CA ALA A 214 1.92 14.20 -20.11
C ALA A 214 2.99 13.46 -19.31
N ALA A 215 2.68 13.03 -18.08
CA ALA A 215 3.56 12.18 -17.26
C ALA A 215 3.86 10.85 -17.96
N PHE A 216 2.85 10.19 -18.53
CA PHE A 216 3.05 8.95 -19.28
C PHE A 216 3.88 9.14 -20.55
N CYS A 217 3.81 10.30 -21.22
CA CYS A 217 4.67 10.60 -22.38
C CYS A 217 6.16 10.73 -22.03
N LEU A 218 6.52 10.97 -20.76
CA LEU A 218 7.91 11.01 -20.31
C LEU A 218 8.51 9.63 -20.01
N LEU A 219 7.66 8.58 -19.95
CA LEU A 219 8.07 7.20 -19.69
C LEU A 219 8.55 6.45 -20.95
N TYR A 220 8.47 7.07 -22.14
CA TYR A 220 8.82 6.45 -23.43
C TYR A 220 9.91 7.27 -24.14
#